data_4d7ded7d55bc1d5c568bb639757cb6ad
#
_entry.id   4d7ded7d55bc1d5c568bb639757cb6ad
#
_cell.length_a   1.000
_cell.length_b   1.000
_cell.length_c   1.000
_cell.angle_alpha   90.00
_cell.angle_beta   90.00
_cell.angle_gamma   90.00
#
_symmetry.space_group_name_H-M   'P 1'
#
loop_
_entity.id
_entity.type
_entity.pdbx_description
1 polymer ?
#
loop_
_entity_poly.entity_id
_entity_poly.type
_entity_poly.pdbx_seq_one_letter_code
_entity_poly.pdbx_strand_id
1 'polypeptide(L)'
;MQQHSFGGLWPVSALTLGGGGLGVVWGATTFDECVATVHDAVAAGINLIDLAPRYGDGKAEEVVGEAFGGRLPEGVRVTSKCNLGNAPRADIEPTLRQSIEGSLKRLRLSRLDLFFCIRIWCRMQPTSRAGPTLPSV
;
A
#
# COMPACT_ATOMS: atom_id res chain seq x y z
N MET A 1 -4.41 17.19 -15.94
CA MET A 1 -5.35 16.04 -15.77
C MET A 1 -6.58 16.50 -15.00
N GLN A 2 -7.77 15.94 -15.30
CA GLN A 2 -8.99 16.23 -14.54
C GLN A 2 -8.83 15.78 -13.08
N GLN A 3 -9.37 16.60 -12.16
CA GLN A 3 -9.38 16.27 -10.73
C GLN A 3 -10.82 16.10 -10.23
N HIS A 4 -10.98 15.25 -9.22
CA HIS A 4 -12.25 14.95 -8.58
C HIS A 4 -12.14 15.14 -7.07
N SER A 5 -13.25 15.46 -6.43
CA SER A 5 -13.30 15.51 -4.96
C SER A 5 -13.07 14.12 -4.36
N PHE A 6 -12.30 14.06 -3.28
CA PHE A 6 -12.03 12.83 -2.55
C PHE A 6 -12.59 12.94 -1.12
N GLY A 7 -13.91 12.84 -1.03
CA GLY A 7 -14.63 13.08 0.22
C GLY A 7 -14.32 14.47 0.80
N GLY A 8 -14.00 14.52 2.09
CA GLY A 8 -13.58 15.73 2.79
C GLY A 8 -12.07 16.00 2.75
N LEU A 9 -11.31 15.24 1.94
CA LEU A 9 -9.86 15.39 1.82
C LEU A 9 -9.53 16.40 0.69
N TRP A 10 -8.44 16.21 0.02
CA TRP A 10 -7.97 17.03 -1.11
C TRP A 10 -8.52 16.51 -2.45
N PRO A 11 -8.54 17.31 -3.51
CA PRO A 11 -8.87 16.84 -4.85
C PRO A 11 -7.80 15.86 -5.35
N VAL A 12 -8.25 14.76 -6.01
CA VAL A 12 -7.38 13.75 -6.61
C VAL A 12 -7.51 13.76 -8.12
N SER A 13 -6.44 13.42 -8.82
CA SER A 13 -6.44 13.19 -10.26
C SER A 13 -7.36 12.02 -10.63
N ALA A 14 -7.96 12.07 -11.83
CA ALA A 14 -8.82 11.01 -12.34
C ALA A 14 -8.14 9.62 -12.39
N LEU A 15 -6.82 9.61 -12.45
CA LEU A 15 -5.98 8.42 -12.36
C LEU A 15 -5.10 8.48 -11.12
N THR A 16 -4.81 7.32 -10.55
CA THR A 16 -3.86 7.12 -9.45
C THR A 16 -2.74 6.22 -9.94
N LEU A 17 -1.49 6.54 -9.61
CA LEU A 17 -0.37 5.64 -9.89
C LEU A 17 -0.37 4.48 -8.88
N GLY A 18 -0.64 3.26 -9.37
CA GLY A 18 -0.55 2.05 -8.56
C GLY A 18 0.89 1.55 -8.44
N GLY A 19 1.38 1.37 -7.22
CA GLY A 19 2.77 1.00 -6.94
C GLY A 19 3.13 -0.46 -7.19
N GLY A 20 2.18 -1.34 -7.54
CA GLY A 20 2.46 -2.76 -7.78
C GLY A 20 3.52 -2.97 -8.88
N GLY A 21 3.43 -2.26 -10.00
CA GLY A 21 4.41 -2.28 -11.08
C GLY A 21 5.79 -1.78 -10.65
N LEU A 22 5.85 -0.74 -9.82
CA LEU A 22 7.10 -0.20 -9.26
C LEU A 22 7.80 -1.21 -8.34
N GLY A 23 7.05 -2.12 -7.74
CA GLY A 23 7.55 -3.22 -6.92
C GLY A 23 7.91 -4.48 -7.71
N VAL A 24 7.93 -4.42 -9.05
CA VAL A 24 8.24 -5.58 -9.91
C VAL A 24 7.24 -6.74 -9.75
N VAL A 25 6.00 -6.45 -9.30
CA VAL A 25 4.99 -7.48 -9.01
C VAL A 25 4.45 -8.13 -10.29
N TRP A 26 4.46 -7.40 -11.41
CA TRP A 26 3.84 -7.87 -12.67
C TRP A 26 4.81 -8.01 -13.84
N GLY A 27 6.11 -7.96 -13.59
CA GLY A 27 7.11 -8.12 -14.63
C GLY A 27 8.45 -7.51 -14.26
N ALA A 28 9.46 -7.83 -15.05
CA ALA A 28 10.80 -7.29 -14.84
C ALA A 28 10.87 -5.83 -15.31
N THR A 29 11.23 -4.94 -14.41
CA THR A 29 11.57 -3.54 -14.67
C THR A 29 12.83 -3.18 -13.90
N THR A 30 13.60 -2.24 -14.39
CA THR A 30 14.74 -1.71 -13.65
C THR A 30 14.29 -0.65 -12.65
N PHE A 31 15.13 -0.40 -11.64
CA PHE A 31 14.86 0.64 -10.64
C PHE A 31 14.73 2.02 -11.31
N ASP A 32 15.62 2.33 -12.25
CA ASP A 32 15.63 3.62 -12.96
C ASP A 32 14.39 3.81 -13.84
N GLU A 33 13.91 2.77 -14.52
CA GLU A 33 12.65 2.81 -15.26
C GLU A 33 11.45 3.08 -14.33
N CYS A 34 11.45 2.50 -13.14
CA CYS A 34 10.41 2.76 -12.14
C CYS A 34 10.46 4.20 -11.65
N VAL A 35 11.65 4.75 -11.38
CA VAL A 35 11.84 6.16 -11.00
C VAL A 35 11.36 7.09 -12.11
N ALA A 36 11.75 6.83 -13.36
CA ALA A 36 11.28 7.60 -14.52
C ALA A 36 9.75 7.56 -14.65
N THR A 37 9.14 6.38 -14.47
CA THR A 37 7.67 6.21 -14.50
C THR A 37 6.97 7.08 -13.45
N VAL A 38 7.54 7.19 -12.25
CA VAL A 38 6.98 8.06 -11.19
C VAL A 38 7.04 9.54 -11.61
N HIS A 39 8.16 9.97 -12.17
CA HIS A 39 8.30 11.35 -12.66
C HIS A 39 7.32 11.64 -13.80
N ASP A 40 7.22 10.76 -14.80
CA ASP A 40 6.32 10.92 -15.93
C ASP A 40 4.85 10.97 -15.50
N ALA A 41 4.46 10.10 -14.57
CA ALA A 41 3.11 10.07 -14.03
C ALA A 41 2.73 11.39 -13.34
N VAL A 42 3.64 11.92 -12.50
CA VAL A 42 3.42 13.19 -11.81
C VAL A 42 3.43 14.36 -12.81
N ALA A 43 4.34 14.37 -13.79
CA ALA A 43 4.37 15.37 -14.86
C ALA A 43 3.09 15.36 -15.72
N ALA A 44 2.47 14.17 -15.92
CA ALA A 44 1.17 14.02 -16.57
C ALA A 44 -0.01 14.50 -15.71
N GLY A 45 0.23 14.91 -14.47
CA GLY A 45 -0.76 15.45 -13.55
C GLY A 45 -1.42 14.43 -12.61
N ILE A 46 -0.84 13.24 -12.45
CA ILE A 46 -1.22 12.31 -11.38
C ILE A 46 -0.71 12.89 -10.06
N ASN A 47 -1.61 13.02 -9.09
CA ASN A 47 -1.30 13.59 -7.78
C ASN A 47 -1.52 12.64 -6.60
N LEU A 48 -1.86 11.38 -6.88
CA LEU A 48 -1.99 10.33 -5.87
C LEU A 48 -1.20 9.09 -6.29
N ILE A 49 -0.34 8.60 -5.39
CA ILE A 49 0.46 7.38 -5.59
C ILE A 49 0.06 6.38 -4.52
N ASP A 50 -0.43 5.22 -4.93
CA ASP A 50 -0.91 4.17 -4.03
C ASP A 50 0.14 3.07 -3.84
N LEU A 51 0.72 3.01 -2.66
CA LEU A 51 1.83 2.13 -2.30
C LEU A 51 1.42 1.10 -1.24
N ALA A 52 2.29 0.12 -1.05
CA ALA A 52 2.23 -0.82 0.07
C ALA A 52 3.62 -1.42 0.36
N PRO A 53 3.93 -1.76 1.62
CA PRO A 53 5.17 -2.44 1.97
C PRO A 53 5.35 -3.78 1.25
N ARG A 54 4.26 -4.45 0.87
CA ARG A 54 4.29 -5.73 0.15
C ARG A 54 4.55 -5.61 -1.35
N TYR A 55 4.57 -4.41 -1.90
CA TYR A 55 4.90 -4.22 -3.32
C TYR A 55 6.41 -4.29 -3.51
N GLY A 56 6.89 -5.50 -3.85
CA GLY A 56 8.31 -5.80 -4.00
C GLY A 56 9.11 -5.68 -2.70
N ASP A 57 8.52 -6.07 -1.57
CA ASP A 57 9.14 -6.01 -0.23
C ASP A 57 9.70 -4.60 0.11
N GLY A 58 8.91 -3.58 -0.21
CA GLY A 58 9.23 -2.18 0.04
C GLY A 58 9.86 -1.44 -1.14
N LYS A 59 10.22 -2.14 -2.22
CA LYS A 59 10.82 -1.50 -3.41
C LYS A 59 9.99 -0.37 -3.98
N ALA A 60 8.67 -0.54 -4.06
CA ALA A 60 7.79 0.51 -4.59
C ALA A 60 7.88 1.80 -3.76
N GLU A 61 7.99 1.69 -2.44
CA GLU A 61 8.19 2.84 -1.56
C GLU A 61 9.59 3.45 -1.71
N GLU A 62 10.62 2.62 -1.86
CA GLU A 62 12.00 3.07 -2.11
C GLU A 62 12.13 3.83 -3.44
N VAL A 63 11.47 3.35 -4.49
CA VAL A 63 11.42 4.02 -5.80
C VAL A 63 10.85 5.44 -5.67
N VAL A 64 9.73 5.60 -4.96
CA VAL A 64 9.12 6.92 -4.76
C VAL A 64 9.98 7.81 -3.85
N GLY A 65 10.60 7.21 -2.81
CA GLY A 65 11.55 7.89 -1.94
C GLY A 65 12.77 8.41 -2.70
N GLU A 66 13.28 7.63 -3.67
CA GLU A 66 14.39 8.04 -4.55
C GLU A 66 13.95 9.13 -5.54
N ALA A 67 12.82 8.92 -6.23
CA ALA A 67 12.32 9.83 -7.24
C ALA A 67 12.20 11.27 -6.72
N PHE A 68 11.83 11.46 -5.46
CA PHE A 68 11.62 12.80 -4.90
C PHE A 68 12.57 13.18 -3.78
N GLY A 69 13.57 12.35 -3.48
CA GLY A 69 14.56 12.65 -2.44
C GLY A 69 13.94 12.95 -1.07
N GLY A 70 12.77 12.38 -0.77
CA GLY A 70 12.05 12.61 0.48
C GLY A 70 11.22 13.90 0.52
N ARG A 71 11.06 14.58 -0.61
CA ARG A 71 10.26 15.81 -0.73
C ARG A 71 9.30 15.72 -1.91
N LEU A 72 8.08 15.30 -1.64
CA LEU A 72 7.04 15.24 -2.69
C LEU A 72 6.79 16.62 -3.32
N PRO A 73 6.55 16.68 -4.64
CA PRO A 73 6.08 17.90 -5.30
C PRO A 73 4.79 18.42 -4.67
N GLU A 74 4.54 19.71 -4.78
CA GLU A 74 3.32 20.33 -4.26
C GLU A 74 2.07 19.65 -4.84
N GLY A 75 1.11 19.36 -3.98
CA GLY A 75 -0.14 18.70 -4.37
C GLY A 75 -0.04 17.19 -4.54
N VAL A 76 1.15 16.61 -4.69
CA VAL A 76 1.33 15.14 -4.76
C VAL A 76 1.18 14.53 -3.37
N ARG A 77 0.44 13.42 -3.31
CA ARG A 77 0.14 12.67 -2.10
C ARG A 77 0.51 11.20 -2.27
N VAL A 78 0.89 10.58 -1.17
CA VAL A 78 1.17 9.15 -1.12
C VAL A 78 0.29 8.45 -0.10
N THR A 79 -0.11 7.23 -0.46
CA THR A 79 -0.74 6.31 0.49
C THR A 79 0.19 5.13 0.73
N SER A 80 0.08 4.51 1.90
CA SER A 80 0.65 3.19 2.13
C SER A 80 -0.29 2.35 2.99
N LYS A 81 0.11 1.14 3.32
CA LYS A 81 -0.79 0.15 3.90
C LYS A 81 -0.08 -0.65 5.01
N CYS A 82 -0.87 -1.14 5.98
CA CYS A 82 -0.46 -2.19 6.89
C CYS A 82 -1.36 -3.40 6.72
N ASN A 83 -0.78 -4.58 6.59
CA ASN A 83 -1.53 -5.83 6.66
C ASN A 83 -1.46 -6.37 8.08
N LEU A 84 -2.56 -6.25 8.81
CA LEU A 84 -2.67 -6.75 10.18
C LEU A 84 -2.85 -8.27 10.23
N GLY A 85 -3.27 -8.91 9.11
CA GLY A 85 -3.54 -10.35 9.11
C GLY A 85 -4.47 -10.75 10.25
N ASN A 86 -4.04 -11.77 11.00
CA ASN A 86 -4.71 -12.25 12.21
C ASN A 86 -4.02 -11.79 13.51
N ALA A 87 -3.36 -10.63 13.49
CA ALA A 87 -2.66 -10.12 14.66
C ALA A 87 -3.59 -10.08 15.88
N PRO A 88 -3.17 -10.61 17.04
CA PRO A 88 -3.86 -10.45 18.31
C PRO A 88 -4.05 -8.96 18.62
N ARG A 89 -5.08 -8.65 19.41
CA ARG A 89 -5.40 -7.25 19.74
C ARG A 89 -4.22 -6.50 20.39
N ALA A 90 -3.44 -7.21 21.19
CA ALA A 90 -2.27 -6.63 21.86
C ALA A 90 -1.15 -6.24 20.89
N ASP A 91 -1.08 -6.90 19.73
CA ASP A 91 -0.02 -6.69 18.73
C ASP A 91 -0.41 -5.71 17.62
N ILE A 92 -1.65 -5.22 17.62
CA ILE A 92 -2.15 -4.31 16.55
C ILE A 92 -1.37 -3.01 16.55
N GLU A 93 -1.25 -2.33 17.70
CA GLU A 93 -0.55 -1.05 17.77
C GLU A 93 0.95 -1.18 17.44
N PRO A 94 1.71 -2.12 18.02
CA PRO A 94 3.11 -2.32 17.63
C PRO A 94 3.27 -2.60 16.14
N THR A 95 2.42 -3.44 15.55
CA THR A 95 2.45 -3.78 14.13
C THR A 95 2.18 -2.56 13.25
N LEU A 96 1.19 -1.74 13.59
CA LEU A 96 0.89 -0.50 12.88
C LEU A 96 2.06 0.47 12.94
N ARG A 97 2.60 0.70 14.13
CA ARG A 97 3.73 1.60 14.36
C ARG A 97 4.93 1.18 13.54
N GLN A 98 5.34 -0.08 13.61
CA GLN A 98 6.45 -0.64 12.86
C GLN A 98 6.24 -0.49 11.35
N SER A 99 5.01 -0.74 10.86
CA SER A 99 4.69 -0.62 9.44
C SER A 99 4.78 0.83 8.96
N ILE A 100 4.24 1.78 9.73
CA ILE A 100 4.29 3.21 9.40
C ILE A 100 5.75 3.70 9.38
N GLU A 101 6.51 3.41 10.43
CA GLU A 101 7.91 3.82 10.55
C GLU A 101 8.77 3.24 9.41
N GLY A 102 8.54 1.97 9.07
CA GLY A 102 9.19 1.32 7.93
C GLY A 102 8.87 1.99 6.59
N SER A 103 7.59 2.33 6.36
CA SER A 103 7.16 3.04 5.15
C SER A 103 7.76 4.44 5.08
N LEU A 104 7.72 5.21 6.16
CA LEU A 104 8.31 6.54 6.23
C LEU A 104 9.81 6.52 5.93
N LYS A 105 10.53 5.53 6.47
CA LYS A 105 11.96 5.35 6.21
C LYS A 105 12.25 5.10 4.74
N ARG A 106 11.53 4.16 4.08
CA ARG A 106 11.73 3.84 2.65
C ARG A 106 11.36 5.01 1.75
N LEU A 107 10.26 5.69 2.05
CA LEU A 107 9.81 6.89 1.35
C LEU A 107 10.68 8.12 1.63
N ARG A 108 11.51 8.08 2.67
CA ARG A 108 12.30 9.23 3.17
C ARG A 108 11.41 10.42 3.58
N LEU A 109 10.17 10.15 4.00
CA LEU A 109 9.18 11.17 4.38
C LEU A 109 9.02 11.25 5.90
N SER A 110 8.59 12.41 6.39
CA SER A 110 8.24 12.60 7.80
C SER A 110 6.77 12.29 8.12
N ARG A 111 5.93 12.17 7.10
CA ARG A 111 4.50 11.86 7.24
C ARG A 111 3.96 11.13 6.01
N LEU A 112 2.88 10.38 6.22
CA LEU A 112 2.01 9.85 5.15
C LEU A 112 0.70 10.65 5.13
N ASP A 113 0.16 10.87 3.93
CA ASP A 113 -1.10 11.60 3.76
C ASP A 113 -2.30 10.69 4.06
N LEU A 114 -2.20 9.40 3.73
CA LEU A 114 -3.22 8.40 3.98
C LEU A 114 -2.59 7.04 4.24
N PHE A 115 -3.11 6.31 5.23
CA PHE A 115 -2.60 4.99 5.60
C PHE A 115 -3.76 4.02 5.79
N PHE A 116 -3.72 2.89 5.06
CA PHE A 116 -4.77 1.89 5.10
C PHE A 116 -4.39 0.72 6.00
N CYS A 117 -5.30 0.33 6.88
CA CYS A 117 -5.21 -0.93 7.62
C CYS A 117 -5.97 -2.00 6.87
N ILE A 118 -5.24 -2.98 6.33
CA ILE A 118 -5.84 -4.12 5.64
C ILE A 118 -5.91 -5.29 6.62
N ARG A 119 -7.11 -5.81 6.86
CA ARG A 119 -7.31 -7.04 7.59
C ARG A 119 -7.94 -8.06 6.64
N ILE A 120 -7.22 -9.13 6.34
CA ILE A 120 -7.79 -10.26 5.60
C ILE A 120 -8.69 -11.00 6.57
N TRP A 121 -10.00 -10.89 6.39
CA TRP A 121 -10.96 -11.74 7.06
C TRP A 121 -10.90 -13.13 6.40
N CYS A 122 -10.08 -14.01 6.95
CA CYS A 122 -10.20 -15.42 6.61
C CYS A 122 -11.52 -15.90 7.25
N ARG A 123 -12.53 -16.18 6.42
CA ARG A 123 -13.76 -16.84 6.85
C ARG A 123 -13.30 -18.19 7.42
N MET A 124 -13.31 -18.34 8.76
CA MET A 124 -13.14 -19.64 9.36
C MET A 124 -14.19 -20.55 8.72
N GLN A 125 -13.74 -21.54 7.97
CA GLN A 125 -14.62 -22.63 7.53
C GLN A 125 -15.19 -23.25 8.81
N PRO A 126 -16.51 -23.42 8.94
CA PRO A 126 -17.03 -24.17 10.08
C PRO A 126 -16.36 -25.55 10.04
N THR A 127 -15.66 -25.88 11.13
CA THR A 127 -15.16 -27.22 11.33
C THR A 127 -16.32 -28.17 11.07
N SER A 128 -16.17 -29.08 10.09
CA SER A 128 -17.14 -30.10 9.80
C SER A 128 -17.41 -30.86 11.11
N ARG A 129 -18.59 -30.68 11.67
CA ARG A 129 -19.06 -31.57 12.72
C ARG A 129 -19.04 -32.96 12.12
N ALA A 130 -18.16 -33.81 12.62
CA ALA A 130 -18.29 -35.23 12.41
C ALA A 130 -19.69 -35.61 12.87
N GLY A 131 -20.53 -36.03 11.92
CA GLY A 131 -21.86 -36.52 12.22
C GLY A 131 -21.75 -37.77 13.12
N PRO A 132 -22.76 -38.05 13.99
CA PRO A 132 -22.73 -39.24 14.82
C PRO A 132 -22.75 -40.45 13.91
N THR A 133 -21.78 -41.35 14.09
CA THR A 133 -21.79 -42.70 13.53
C THR A 133 -23.00 -43.45 14.06
N LEU A 134 -23.95 -43.80 13.18
CA LEU A 134 -25.05 -44.72 13.52
C LEU A 134 -24.47 -46.11 13.77
N PRO A 135 -24.87 -46.79 14.83
CA PRO A 135 -24.46 -48.18 15.03
C PRO A 135 -25.15 -49.06 13.97
N SER A 136 -24.34 -49.91 13.33
CA SER A 136 -24.84 -50.98 12.45
C SER A 136 -25.63 -52.01 13.25
N VAL A 137 -26.86 -52.32 12.80
CA VAL A 137 -27.66 -53.46 13.20
C VAL A 137 -27.32 -54.63 12.30
#